data_c7889d33d8e296477b5c56f9c07a286a
#
_entry.id   c7889d33d8e296477b5c56f9c07a286a
#
_cell.length_a   1.000
_cell.length_b   1.000
_cell.length_c   1.000
_cell.angle_alpha   90.00
_cell.angle_beta   90.00
_cell.angle_gamma   90.00
#
_symmetry.space_group_name_H-M   'P 1'
#
loop_
_entity.id
_entity.type
_entity.pdbx_description
1 polymer ?
#
loop_
_entity_poly.entity_id
_entity_poly.type
_entity_poly.pdbx_seq_one_letter_code
_entity_poly.pdbx_strand_id
1 'polypeptide(L)'
;MKKQLSYLSLFLIALLMTACGGNGKSVFTPTSSGRAYEILVVIDPNVWERPAGRALFDVLDSDVPGLPQSERSFRIMYTSPANYDSTLKLVRNIIIAEINKNLYTQPKFKSAQNVYAAPQSILTIQAPDEDSFAAFVTRYKQIIIDYFTHAEMNRQIAVLEQKHNDYVATKLQSMFDCNAWVSGELASTKQGEDFFWAGTNAATGDCNFVMYSYPYTDKNTFTKEYFVHKRDSVMKANIPGAREGMYMMTDSLMTDVKPITVQGEYALEARGLWRVKGDFMGGPFVSHVRLDRANQRIIVSEIFVYSPDKLKRNLVRQMEASLYTVKLPNSRQVEVTMPDIVISNDSTSNK
;
A
#
# COMPACT_ATOMS: atom_id res chain seq x y z
N MET A 1 -25.32 -14.84 65.42
CA MET A 1 -24.39 -13.88 64.79
C MET A 1 -23.06 -14.47 64.39
N LYS A 2 -22.36 -15.28 65.18
CA LYS A 2 -21.01 -15.85 64.79
C LYS A 2 -21.05 -16.81 63.59
N LYS A 3 -22.11 -17.61 63.35
CA LYS A 3 -22.24 -18.52 62.23
C LYS A 3 -22.48 -17.79 60.89
N GLN A 4 -23.22 -16.68 60.87
CA GLN A 4 -23.48 -15.88 59.67
C GLN A 4 -22.23 -15.13 59.22
N LEU A 5 -21.38 -14.68 60.12
CA LEU A 5 -20.10 -14.03 59.79
C LEU A 5 -19.13 -15.00 59.14
N SER A 6 -19.15 -16.30 59.57
CA SER A 6 -18.31 -17.35 59.00
C SER A 6 -18.68 -17.69 57.58
N TYR A 7 -19.95 -17.71 57.21
CA TYR A 7 -20.40 -17.95 55.81
C TYR A 7 -20.14 -16.74 54.89
N LEU A 8 -20.19 -15.54 55.41
CA LEU A 8 -19.88 -14.33 54.64
C LEU A 8 -18.36 -14.24 54.32
N SER A 9 -17.48 -14.65 55.25
CA SER A 9 -16.06 -14.72 55.03
C SER A 9 -15.67 -15.81 54.06
N LEU A 10 -16.35 -16.98 54.06
CA LEU A 10 -16.11 -18.07 53.14
C LEU A 10 -16.55 -17.69 51.72
N PHE A 11 -17.65 -16.94 51.58
CA PHE A 11 -18.16 -16.44 50.29
C PHE A 11 -17.24 -15.37 49.67
N LEU A 12 -16.64 -14.51 50.52
CA LEU A 12 -15.69 -13.49 50.10
C LEU A 12 -14.36 -14.13 49.62
N ILE A 13 -13.91 -15.20 50.25
CA ILE A 13 -12.71 -15.95 49.87
C ILE A 13 -12.95 -16.72 48.57
N ALA A 14 -14.16 -17.25 48.34
CA ALA A 14 -14.55 -17.89 47.07
C ALA A 14 -14.62 -16.91 45.89
N LEU A 15 -15.05 -15.66 46.12
CA LEU A 15 -15.04 -14.61 45.09
C LEU A 15 -13.63 -14.17 44.70
N LEU A 16 -12.67 -14.23 45.61
CA LEU A 16 -11.27 -13.89 45.31
C LEU A 16 -10.52 -14.98 44.55
N MET A 17 -11.02 -16.22 44.51
CA MET A 17 -10.44 -17.33 43.76
C MET A 17 -10.87 -17.38 42.31
N THR A 18 -11.96 -16.69 41.92
CA THR A 18 -12.43 -16.62 40.54
C THR A 18 -11.76 -15.50 39.71
N ALA A 19 -11.00 -14.60 40.33
CA ALA A 19 -10.29 -13.53 39.67
C ALA A 19 -8.90 -13.90 39.11
N CYS A 20 -8.43 -15.15 39.28
CA CYS A 20 -7.13 -15.63 38.77
C CYS A 20 -7.28 -16.74 37.71
N GLY A 21 -8.27 -16.65 36.82
CA GLY A 21 -8.50 -17.60 35.73
C GLY A 21 -8.24 -17.05 34.34
N GLY A 22 -7.45 -15.99 34.20
CA GLY A 22 -7.03 -15.41 32.95
C GLY A 22 -5.53 -15.60 32.70
N ASN A 23 -5.07 -16.84 32.48
CA ASN A 23 -3.72 -17.09 31.95
C ASN A 23 -3.65 -16.77 30.44
N GLY A 24 -4.05 -15.56 30.06
CA GLY A 24 -3.53 -14.93 28.87
C GLY A 24 -2.14 -14.39 29.22
N LYS A 25 -1.08 -15.17 29.03
CA LYS A 25 0.23 -14.59 28.80
C LYS A 25 0.03 -13.65 27.62
N SER A 26 -0.06 -12.37 27.84
CA SER A 26 0.11 -11.38 26.77
C SER A 26 1.56 -11.61 26.31
N VAL A 27 1.72 -12.45 25.29
CA VAL A 27 3.01 -12.64 24.63
C VAL A 27 3.31 -11.27 24.04
N PHE A 28 4.22 -10.54 24.69
CA PHE A 28 4.65 -9.24 24.18
C PHE A 28 5.34 -9.49 22.85
N THR A 29 4.62 -9.21 21.76
CA THR A 29 5.16 -9.34 20.41
C THR A 29 6.01 -8.11 20.14
N PRO A 30 7.33 -8.26 19.92
CA PRO A 30 8.20 -7.12 19.66
C PRO A 30 7.77 -6.37 18.39
N THR A 31 8.08 -5.09 18.35
CA THR A 31 7.90 -4.29 17.13
C THR A 31 8.85 -4.77 16.03
N SER A 32 8.36 -4.90 14.81
CA SER A 32 9.19 -5.28 13.68
C SER A 32 10.22 -4.21 13.34
N SER A 33 11.38 -4.64 12.84
CA SER A 33 12.50 -3.80 12.43
C SER A 33 12.57 -3.65 10.90
N GLY A 34 13.44 -2.74 10.42
CA GLY A 34 13.66 -2.48 9.00
C GLY A 34 12.85 -1.29 8.47
N ARG A 35 13.17 -0.87 7.26
CA ARG A 35 12.54 0.28 6.58
C ARG A 35 11.38 -0.17 5.71
N ALA A 36 10.51 0.75 5.37
CA ALA A 36 9.46 0.51 4.38
C ALA A 36 10.06 0.05 3.04
N TYR A 37 9.43 -0.97 2.42
CA TYR A 37 9.86 -1.57 1.16
C TYR A 37 11.29 -2.17 1.19
N GLU A 38 11.73 -2.62 2.35
CA GLU A 38 12.94 -3.40 2.54
C GLU A 38 12.54 -4.86 2.76
N ILE A 39 13.22 -5.81 2.08
CA ILE A 39 12.95 -7.25 2.18
C ILE A 39 14.24 -7.98 2.54
N LEU A 40 14.16 -8.85 3.54
CA LEU A 40 15.19 -9.82 3.85
C LEU A 40 14.88 -11.14 3.14
N VAL A 41 15.79 -11.61 2.29
CA VAL A 41 15.73 -12.93 1.65
C VAL A 41 16.62 -13.90 2.43
N VAL A 42 16.02 -14.97 2.94
CA VAL A 42 16.71 -16.08 3.61
C VAL A 42 16.86 -17.21 2.59
N ILE A 43 18.06 -17.41 2.09
CA ILE A 43 18.36 -18.37 1.02
C ILE A 43 19.80 -18.89 1.16
N ASP A 44 20.07 -20.11 0.68
CA ASP A 44 21.44 -20.64 0.61
C ASP A 44 22.32 -19.75 -0.28
N PRO A 45 23.52 -19.35 0.17
CA PRO A 45 24.42 -18.49 -0.61
C PRO A 45 24.76 -19.03 -2.01
N ASN A 46 24.92 -20.35 -2.14
CA ASN A 46 25.21 -20.94 -3.44
C ASN A 46 24.00 -20.83 -4.39
N VAL A 47 22.79 -20.98 -3.86
CA VAL A 47 21.54 -20.80 -4.64
C VAL A 47 21.36 -19.33 -5.01
N TRP A 48 21.69 -18.41 -4.09
CA TRP A 48 21.56 -16.96 -4.33
C TRP A 48 22.36 -16.48 -5.54
N GLU A 49 23.55 -17.01 -5.72
CA GLU A 49 24.45 -16.65 -6.85
C GLU A 49 24.12 -17.39 -8.15
N ARG A 50 23.25 -18.41 -8.13
CA ARG A 50 22.82 -19.20 -9.28
C ARG A 50 21.52 -18.69 -9.91
N PRO A 51 21.09 -19.23 -11.08
CA PRO A 51 19.89 -18.78 -11.78
C PRO A 51 18.63 -18.70 -10.92
N ALA A 52 18.43 -19.59 -9.95
CA ALA A 52 17.29 -19.60 -9.07
C ALA A 52 17.24 -18.36 -8.15
N GLY A 53 18.35 -18.03 -7.51
CA GLY A 53 18.45 -16.82 -6.68
C GLY A 53 18.39 -15.55 -7.52
N ARG A 54 19.00 -15.55 -8.73
CA ARG A 54 18.92 -14.40 -9.66
C ARG A 54 17.51 -14.16 -10.14
N ALA A 55 16.72 -15.19 -10.43
CA ALA A 55 15.31 -15.04 -10.79
C ALA A 55 14.50 -14.36 -9.68
N LEU A 56 14.73 -14.72 -8.41
CA LEU A 56 14.08 -14.05 -7.29
C LEU A 56 14.57 -12.60 -7.14
N PHE A 57 15.87 -12.36 -7.29
CA PHE A 57 16.44 -11.02 -7.28
C PHE A 57 15.78 -10.13 -8.33
N ASP A 58 15.67 -10.58 -9.59
CA ASP A 58 15.10 -9.83 -10.71
C ASP A 58 13.61 -9.49 -10.47
N VAL A 59 12.89 -10.38 -9.81
CA VAL A 59 11.49 -10.11 -9.39
C VAL A 59 11.44 -8.95 -8.41
N LEU A 60 12.30 -8.94 -7.40
CA LEU A 60 12.31 -7.93 -6.34
C LEU A 60 12.95 -6.60 -6.79
N ASP A 61 13.88 -6.68 -7.76
CA ASP A 61 14.58 -5.53 -8.34
C ASP A 61 13.79 -4.85 -9.47
N SER A 62 12.63 -5.41 -9.84
CA SER A 62 11.81 -4.83 -10.90
C SER A 62 11.33 -3.41 -10.57
N ASP A 63 11.22 -2.59 -11.61
CA ASP A 63 10.87 -1.18 -11.49
C ASP A 63 9.45 -0.93 -10.98
N VAL A 64 9.32 0.15 -10.23
CA VAL A 64 8.00 0.70 -9.87
C VAL A 64 7.46 1.48 -11.06
N PRO A 65 6.26 1.14 -11.57
CA PRO A 65 5.68 1.83 -12.71
C PRO A 65 5.31 3.28 -12.40
N GLY A 66 5.34 4.13 -13.43
CA GLY A 66 4.90 5.54 -13.33
C GLY A 66 5.90 6.47 -12.65
N LEU A 67 7.16 6.06 -12.49
CA LEU A 67 8.23 6.93 -12.00
C LEU A 67 9.06 7.48 -13.17
N PRO A 68 9.63 8.70 -13.05
CA PRO A 68 10.39 9.32 -14.13
C PRO A 68 11.78 8.69 -14.35
N GLN A 69 12.23 7.88 -13.42
CA GLN A 69 13.49 7.14 -13.46
C GLN A 69 13.27 5.72 -12.93
N SER A 70 14.12 4.79 -13.35
CA SER A 70 14.10 3.42 -12.82
C SER A 70 14.36 3.42 -11.31
N GLU A 71 13.40 2.90 -10.55
CA GLU A 71 13.52 2.68 -9.11
C GLU A 71 12.98 1.30 -8.78
N ARG A 72 13.84 0.46 -8.20
CA ARG A 72 13.48 -0.91 -7.82
C ARG A 72 12.32 -0.97 -6.82
N SER A 73 11.51 -2.01 -6.93
CA SER A 73 10.35 -2.21 -6.07
C SER A 73 10.73 -2.35 -4.60
N PHE A 74 11.84 -3.02 -4.30
CA PHE A 74 12.28 -3.25 -2.93
C PHE A 74 13.78 -3.03 -2.76
N ARG A 75 14.18 -2.65 -1.55
CA ARG A 75 15.56 -2.75 -1.10
C ARG A 75 15.80 -4.18 -0.61
N ILE A 76 16.71 -4.88 -1.29
CA ILE A 76 16.95 -6.29 -1.06
C ILE A 76 18.15 -6.46 -0.12
N MET A 77 17.96 -7.22 0.94
CA MET A 77 18.99 -7.78 1.80
C MET A 77 18.89 -9.29 1.73
N TYR A 78 20.00 -10.02 1.87
CA TYR A 78 19.94 -11.47 1.97
C TYR A 78 20.79 -12.01 3.12
N THR A 79 20.45 -13.19 3.58
CA THR A 79 21.21 -13.94 4.58
C THR A 79 21.10 -15.44 4.32
N SER A 80 22.11 -16.21 4.78
CA SER A 80 22.00 -17.66 4.77
C SER A 80 21.02 -18.16 5.86
N PRO A 81 20.42 -19.35 5.69
CA PRO A 81 19.63 -19.96 6.77
C PRO A 81 20.40 -20.13 8.08
N ALA A 82 21.71 -20.39 8.04
CA ALA A 82 22.55 -20.52 9.21
C ALA A 82 22.72 -19.20 9.99
N ASN A 83 22.69 -18.08 9.30
CA ASN A 83 22.85 -16.74 9.89
C ASN A 83 21.50 -16.05 10.19
N TYR A 84 20.38 -16.72 9.93
CA TYR A 84 19.03 -16.20 10.21
C TYR A 84 18.72 -16.32 11.69
N ASP A 85 19.27 -15.41 12.48
CA ASP A 85 19.22 -15.35 13.94
C ASP A 85 17.96 -14.66 14.49
N SER A 86 17.90 -14.50 15.81
CA SER A 86 16.79 -13.84 16.51
C SER A 86 16.61 -12.37 16.13
N THR A 87 17.67 -11.65 15.74
CA THR A 87 17.63 -10.25 15.33
C THR A 87 17.03 -10.12 13.94
N LEU A 88 17.49 -10.93 12.99
CA LEU A 88 17.01 -10.93 11.63
C LEU A 88 15.55 -11.43 11.51
N LYS A 89 15.11 -12.27 12.44
CA LYS A 89 13.70 -12.69 12.56
C LYS A 89 12.75 -11.54 12.85
N LEU A 90 13.21 -10.42 13.38
CA LEU A 90 12.38 -9.24 13.66
C LEU A 90 12.13 -8.37 12.40
N VAL A 91 12.79 -8.63 11.28
CA VAL A 91 12.61 -7.84 10.05
C VAL A 91 11.15 -7.94 9.57
N ARG A 92 10.60 -6.80 9.15
CA ARG A 92 9.18 -6.63 8.84
C ARG A 92 8.69 -7.37 7.58
N ASN A 93 9.57 -7.58 6.59
CA ASN A 93 9.27 -8.32 5.37
C ASN A 93 10.36 -9.36 5.13
N ILE A 94 9.98 -10.63 5.07
CA ILE A 94 10.92 -11.73 4.94
C ILE A 94 10.45 -12.67 3.83
N ILE A 95 11.36 -13.04 2.93
CA ILE A 95 11.19 -14.18 2.03
C ILE A 95 12.10 -15.31 2.52
N ILE A 96 11.55 -16.53 2.63
CA ILE A 96 12.30 -17.73 2.95
C ILE A 96 12.24 -18.65 1.72
N ALA A 97 13.39 -18.97 1.14
CA ALA A 97 13.49 -19.95 0.06
C ALA A 97 13.82 -21.32 0.62
N GLU A 98 12.91 -22.28 0.43
CA GLU A 98 13.05 -23.67 0.85
C GLU A 98 13.08 -24.59 -0.37
N ILE A 99 14.28 -25.02 -0.78
CA ILE A 99 14.46 -25.91 -1.93
C ILE A 99 14.91 -27.28 -1.43
N ASN A 100 14.02 -28.28 -1.55
CA ASN A 100 14.30 -29.62 -1.06
C ASN A 100 13.42 -30.69 -1.74
N LYS A 101 14.04 -31.54 -2.57
CA LYS A 101 13.38 -32.61 -3.32
C LYS A 101 12.77 -33.72 -2.46
N ASN A 102 13.22 -33.86 -1.22
CA ASN A 102 12.71 -34.87 -0.31
C ASN A 102 11.46 -34.39 0.46
N LEU A 103 11.23 -33.07 0.52
CA LEU A 103 10.12 -32.47 1.25
C LEU A 103 9.01 -31.94 0.33
N TYR A 104 9.37 -31.54 -0.89
CA TYR A 104 8.44 -30.90 -1.81
C TYR A 104 8.39 -31.64 -3.14
N THR A 105 7.17 -31.80 -3.66
CA THR A 105 6.91 -32.42 -4.98
C THR A 105 6.61 -31.39 -6.05
N GLN A 106 6.18 -30.18 -5.63
CA GLN A 106 5.87 -29.04 -6.50
C GLN A 106 6.11 -27.72 -5.79
N PRO A 107 6.36 -26.63 -6.55
CA PRO A 107 6.51 -25.32 -5.96
C PRO A 107 5.21 -24.81 -5.37
N LYS A 108 5.30 -24.07 -4.24
CA LYS A 108 4.15 -23.40 -3.61
C LYS A 108 4.59 -22.22 -2.75
N PHE A 109 3.65 -21.31 -2.50
CA PHE A 109 3.78 -20.28 -1.48
C PHE A 109 3.18 -20.74 -0.15
N LYS A 110 3.77 -20.25 0.94
CA LYS A 110 3.21 -20.26 2.29
C LYS A 110 3.39 -18.89 2.89
N SER A 111 2.31 -18.24 3.30
CA SER A 111 2.36 -16.93 3.97
C SER A 111 2.16 -17.07 5.47
N ALA A 112 2.76 -16.16 6.21
CA ALA A 112 2.56 -16.01 7.64
C ALA A 112 2.68 -14.54 8.03
N GLN A 113 1.95 -14.12 9.06
CA GLN A 113 1.99 -12.76 9.57
C GLN A 113 2.28 -12.76 11.07
N ASN A 114 3.03 -11.75 11.53
CA ASN A 114 3.29 -11.48 12.95
C ASN A 114 3.85 -12.69 13.72
N VAL A 115 4.77 -13.46 13.11
CA VAL A 115 5.33 -14.68 13.73
C VAL A 115 6.35 -14.34 14.81
N TYR A 116 7.26 -13.41 14.54
CA TYR A 116 8.37 -13.05 15.45
C TYR A 116 8.26 -11.60 15.93
N ALA A 117 7.61 -10.75 15.17
CA ALA A 117 7.42 -9.33 15.44
C ALA A 117 6.11 -8.84 14.82
N ALA A 118 5.62 -7.67 15.21
CA ALA A 118 4.43 -7.07 14.61
C ALA A 118 4.68 -5.57 14.31
N PRO A 119 4.17 -5.10 13.13
CA PRO A 119 3.56 -5.84 12.01
C PRO A 119 4.63 -6.52 11.14
N GLN A 120 4.48 -7.81 10.83
CA GLN A 120 5.44 -8.59 10.04
C GLN A 120 4.73 -9.42 8.97
N SER A 121 5.35 -9.54 7.79
CA SER A 121 4.89 -10.40 6.70
C SER A 121 6.02 -11.32 6.25
N ILE A 122 5.75 -12.62 6.24
CA ILE A 122 6.69 -13.67 5.83
C ILE A 122 6.08 -14.42 4.66
N LEU A 123 6.84 -14.57 3.57
CA LEU A 123 6.49 -15.39 2.41
C LEU A 123 7.54 -16.50 2.26
N THR A 124 7.14 -17.75 2.50
CA THR A 124 7.99 -18.90 2.22
C THR A 124 7.70 -19.42 0.82
N ILE A 125 8.73 -19.56 0.01
CA ILE A 125 8.67 -20.12 -1.34
C ILE A 125 9.32 -21.50 -1.28
N GLN A 126 8.51 -22.54 -1.44
CA GLN A 126 8.92 -23.94 -1.37
C GLN A 126 9.03 -24.52 -2.77
N ALA A 127 10.07 -25.31 -3.06
CA ALA A 127 10.24 -25.97 -4.35
C ALA A 127 11.06 -27.28 -4.21
N PRO A 128 10.87 -28.28 -5.10
CA PRO A 128 11.68 -29.48 -5.08
C PRO A 128 13.12 -29.27 -5.53
N ASP A 129 13.34 -28.34 -6.47
CA ASP A 129 14.64 -28.05 -7.10
C ASP A 129 14.75 -26.59 -7.52
N GLU A 130 15.95 -26.16 -7.96
CA GLU A 130 16.23 -24.79 -8.33
C GLU A 130 15.55 -24.36 -9.63
N ASP A 131 15.41 -25.25 -10.61
CA ASP A 131 14.79 -24.92 -11.89
C ASP A 131 13.30 -24.63 -11.72
N SER A 132 12.61 -25.49 -10.97
CA SER A 132 11.20 -25.27 -10.62
C SER A 132 10.99 -24.03 -9.74
N PHE A 133 11.94 -23.72 -8.83
CA PHE A 133 11.90 -22.49 -8.04
C PHE A 133 12.00 -21.26 -8.95
N ALA A 134 13.00 -21.21 -9.85
CA ALA A 134 13.20 -20.10 -10.79
C ALA A 134 11.97 -19.86 -11.68
N ALA A 135 11.44 -20.95 -12.28
CA ALA A 135 10.25 -20.88 -13.11
C ALA A 135 9.02 -20.36 -12.31
N PHE A 136 8.87 -20.81 -11.08
CA PHE A 136 7.75 -20.43 -10.21
C PHE A 136 7.80 -18.95 -9.81
N VAL A 137 8.93 -18.45 -9.33
CA VAL A 137 9.05 -17.03 -8.94
C VAL A 137 8.88 -16.10 -10.12
N THR A 138 9.37 -16.48 -11.30
CA THR A 138 9.20 -15.73 -12.55
C THR A 138 7.73 -15.69 -12.98
N ARG A 139 7.06 -16.84 -12.97
CA ARG A 139 5.64 -16.96 -13.32
C ARG A 139 4.75 -16.13 -12.40
N TYR A 140 5.02 -16.15 -11.11
CA TYR A 140 4.20 -15.48 -10.08
C TYR A 140 4.82 -14.17 -9.58
N LYS A 141 5.65 -13.54 -10.40
CA LYS A 141 6.33 -12.27 -10.12
C LYS A 141 5.39 -11.24 -9.48
N GLN A 142 4.23 -11.00 -10.11
CA GLN A 142 3.30 -9.95 -9.65
C GLN A 142 2.72 -10.28 -8.26
N ILE A 143 2.42 -11.53 -7.97
CA ILE A 143 1.91 -11.95 -6.65
C ILE A 143 2.93 -11.65 -5.55
N ILE A 144 4.22 -11.92 -5.81
CA ILE A 144 5.29 -11.65 -4.84
C ILE A 144 5.41 -10.14 -4.57
N ILE A 145 5.39 -9.34 -5.64
CA ILE A 145 5.47 -7.87 -5.54
C ILE A 145 4.26 -7.32 -4.78
N ASP A 146 3.06 -7.74 -5.16
CA ASP A 146 1.82 -7.24 -4.57
C ASP A 146 1.71 -7.64 -3.10
N TYR A 147 2.11 -8.86 -2.71
CA TYR A 147 2.08 -9.31 -1.32
C TYR A 147 2.80 -8.36 -0.37
N PHE A 148 4.02 -7.97 -0.70
CA PHE A 148 4.78 -7.04 0.16
C PHE A 148 4.38 -5.59 -0.04
N THR A 149 3.95 -5.20 -1.23
CA THR A 149 3.43 -3.84 -1.47
C THR A 149 2.15 -3.60 -0.67
N HIS A 150 1.20 -4.57 -0.67
CA HIS A 150 -0.03 -4.47 0.13
C HIS A 150 0.28 -4.48 1.63
N ALA A 151 1.24 -5.29 2.08
CA ALA A 151 1.65 -5.28 3.48
C ALA A 151 2.16 -3.90 3.93
N GLU A 152 2.99 -3.23 3.10
CA GLU A 152 3.47 -1.88 3.40
C GLU A 152 2.36 -0.83 3.30
N MET A 153 1.46 -0.93 2.30
CA MET A 153 0.30 -0.06 2.19
C MET A 153 -0.61 -0.15 3.42
N ASN A 154 -0.93 -1.35 3.89
CA ASN A 154 -1.75 -1.56 5.08
C ASN A 154 -1.11 -0.96 6.34
N ARG A 155 0.22 -1.06 6.47
CA ARG A 155 0.94 -0.40 7.57
C ARG A 155 0.84 1.12 7.50
N GLN A 156 0.92 1.68 6.29
CA GLN A 156 0.76 3.12 6.10
C GLN A 156 -0.68 3.58 6.34
N ILE A 157 -1.68 2.82 5.90
CA ILE A 157 -3.10 3.09 6.20
C ILE A 157 -3.33 3.10 7.72
N ALA A 158 -2.78 2.13 8.46
CA ALA A 158 -2.88 2.09 9.92
C ALA A 158 -2.23 3.31 10.61
N VAL A 159 -1.15 3.86 10.04
CA VAL A 159 -0.56 5.12 10.52
C VAL A 159 -1.48 6.30 10.23
N LEU A 160 -2.07 6.37 9.03
CA LEU A 160 -3.02 7.41 8.64
C LEU A 160 -4.29 7.38 9.50
N GLU A 161 -4.79 6.20 9.84
CA GLU A 161 -5.95 6.05 10.73
C GLU A 161 -5.73 6.74 12.07
N GLN A 162 -4.51 6.64 12.61
CA GLN A 162 -4.16 7.22 13.92
C GLN A 162 -3.74 8.69 13.85
N LYS A 163 -3.17 9.15 12.72
CA LYS A 163 -2.50 10.46 12.60
C LYS A 163 -2.75 11.10 11.23
N HIS A 164 -4.01 11.25 10.84
CA HIS A 164 -4.36 11.97 9.62
C HIS A 164 -4.59 13.47 9.88
N ASN A 165 -4.73 14.23 8.81
CA ASN A 165 -5.06 15.65 8.86
C ASN A 165 -6.58 15.85 9.00
N ASP A 166 -7.06 16.15 10.21
CA ASP A 166 -8.48 16.35 10.50
C ASP A 166 -9.10 17.51 9.73
N TYR A 167 -8.33 18.58 9.49
CA TYR A 167 -8.81 19.72 8.70
C TYR A 167 -9.10 19.31 7.26
N VAL A 168 -8.19 18.56 6.64
CA VAL A 168 -8.40 18.03 5.28
C VAL A 168 -9.61 17.09 5.25
N ALA A 169 -9.70 16.15 6.20
CA ALA A 169 -10.83 15.23 6.29
C ALA A 169 -12.17 15.97 6.40
N THR A 170 -12.25 17.01 7.26
CA THR A 170 -13.44 17.87 7.41
C THR A 170 -13.79 18.60 6.11
N LYS A 171 -12.79 19.11 5.38
CA LYS A 171 -13.01 19.79 4.09
C LYS A 171 -13.53 18.84 3.02
N LEU A 172 -12.94 17.65 2.90
CA LEU A 172 -13.39 16.64 1.95
C LEU A 172 -14.83 16.18 2.24
N GLN A 173 -15.16 16.02 3.51
CA GLN A 173 -16.55 15.71 3.92
C GLN A 173 -17.52 16.85 3.56
N SER A 174 -17.17 18.11 3.77
CA SER A 174 -18.06 19.22 3.48
C SER A 174 -18.24 19.51 1.99
N MET A 175 -17.20 19.26 1.16
CA MET A 175 -17.23 19.56 -0.28
C MET A 175 -17.74 18.39 -1.13
N PHE A 176 -17.35 17.18 -0.76
CA PHE A 176 -17.57 15.99 -1.59
C PHE A 176 -18.41 14.92 -0.91
N ASP A 177 -18.83 15.13 0.33
CA ASP A 177 -19.46 14.09 1.17
C ASP A 177 -18.60 12.80 1.21
N CYS A 178 -17.29 12.95 1.07
CA CYS A 178 -16.30 11.89 1.11
C CYS A 178 -15.44 12.00 2.36
N ASN A 179 -14.96 10.86 2.86
CA ASN A 179 -13.96 10.83 3.91
C ASN A 179 -12.64 10.26 3.33
N ALA A 180 -11.50 10.84 3.73
CA ALA A 180 -10.18 10.35 3.38
C ALA A 180 -9.17 10.71 4.46
N TRP A 181 -8.18 9.84 4.65
CA TRP A 181 -7.06 10.08 5.56
C TRP A 181 -5.82 10.45 4.75
N VAL A 182 -5.35 11.66 4.94
CA VAL A 182 -4.08 12.15 4.38
C VAL A 182 -3.12 12.50 5.50
N SER A 183 -1.81 12.49 5.20
CA SER A 183 -0.80 12.81 6.21
C SER A 183 -1.03 14.19 6.84
N GLY A 184 -0.80 14.32 8.15
CA GLY A 184 -0.79 15.59 8.86
C GLY A 184 0.24 16.60 8.35
N GLU A 185 1.23 16.14 7.58
CA GLU A 185 2.26 16.99 6.95
C GLU A 185 1.72 17.84 5.79
N LEU A 186 0.55 17.48 5.21
CA LEU A 186 -0.09 18.26 4.15
C LEU A 186 -0.84 19.46 4.74
N ALA A 187 -0.09 20.45 5.21
CA ALA A 187 -0.61 21.59 5.96
C ALA A 187 -1.07 22.76 5.09
N SER A 188 -0.57 22.89 3.86
CA SER A 188 -1.01 23.90 2.89
C SER A 188 -2.24 23.41 2.15
N THR A 189 -3.25 24.27 1.99
CA THR A 189 -4.49 23.87 1.31
C THR A 189 -5.01 24.94 0.36
N LYS A 190 -5.70 24.53 -0.70
CA LYS A 190 -6.42 25.38 -1.64
C LYS A 190 -7.76 24.75 -1.98
N GLN A 191 -8.80 25.56 -2.02
CA GLN A 191 -10.16 25.18 -2.40
C GLN A 191 -10.56 25.91 -3.68
N GLY A 192 -11.12 25.18 -4.64
CA GLY A 192 -11.78 25.68 -5.84
C GLY A 192 -13.22 25.22 -5.90
N GLU A 193 -13.89 25.47 -7.02
CA GLU A 193 -15.18 24.87 -7.33
C GLU A 193 -14.95 23.39 -7.68
N ASP A 194 -15.65 22.48 -6.99
CA ASP A 194 -15.47 21.02 -7.14
C ASP A 194 -14.01 20.53 -7.12
N PHE A 195 -13.11 21.28 -6.46
CA PHE A 195 -11.70 21.01 -6.40
C PHE A 195 -11.11 21.34 -5.02
N PHE A 196 -10.33 20.42 -4.47
CA PHE A 196 -9.56 20.60 -3.25
C PHE A 196 -8.13 20.10 -3.41
N TRP A 197 -7.18 20.85 -2.93
CA TRP A 197 -5.76 20.52 -2.90
C TRP A 197 -5.20 20.65 -1.48
N ALA A 198 -4.33 19.72 -1.08
CA ALA A 198 -3.50 19.80 0.11
C ALA A 198 -2.05 19.38 -0.23
N GLY A 199 -1.07 20.09 0.30
CA GLY A 199 0.33 19.81 0.02
C GLY A 199 1.26 20.16 1.19
N THR A 200 2.48 19.62 1.15
CA THR A 200 3.53 19.93 2.13
C THR A 200 4.17 21.30 1.84
N ASN A 201 4.08 21.80 0.60
CA ASN A 201 4.72 23.03 0.14
C ASN A 201 6.23 23.07 0.44
N ALA A 202 6.89 21.92 0.27
CA ALA A 202 8.31 21.76 0.52
C ALA A 202 9.13 22.02 -0.75
N ALA A 203 10.29 22.65 -0.62
CA ALA A 203 11.18 22.90 -1.76
C ALA A 203 11.68 21.62 -2.43
N THR A 204 11.81 20.54 -1.67
CA THR A 204 12.21 19.22 -2.16
C THR A 204 11.43 18.13 -1.43
N GLY A 205 10.91 17.15 -2.19
CA GLY A 205 10.06 16.11 -1.62
C GLY A 205 8.66 16.64 -1.33
N ASP A 206 8.18 17.56 -2.16
CA ASP A 206 6.83 18.11 -2.04
C ASP A 206 5.80 17.07 -2.41
N CYS A 207 4.95 16.72 -1.44
CA CYS A 207 3.89 15.75 -1.53
C CYS A 207 2.54 16.45 -1.59
N ASN A 208 1.69 16.02 -2.50
CA ASN A 208 0.43 16.69 -2.79
C ASN A 208 -0.70 15.67 -2.90
N PHE A 209 -1.86 16.04 -2.36
CA PHE A 209 -3.13 15.33 -2.50
C PHE A 209 -4.15 16.26 -3.16
N VAL A 210 -4.92 15.71 -4.10
CA VAL A 210 -6.00 16.43 -4.79
C VAL A 210 -7.25 15.57 -4.76
N MET A 211 -8.41 16.23 -4.57
CA MET A 211 -9.71 15.63 -4.83
C MET A 211 -10.54 16.59 -5.68
N TYR A 212 -11.21 16.06 -6.70
CA TYR A 212 -12.14 16.83 -7.52
C TYR A 212 -13.29 15.97 -8.02
N SER A 213 -14.36 16.63 -8.41
CA SER A 213 -15.55 15.95 -8.92
C SER A 213 -16.04 16.57 -10.22
N TYR A 214 -16.81 15.77 -10.97
CA TYR A 214 -17.53 16.21 -12.15
C TYR A 214 -18.71 15.25 -12.45
N PRO A 215 -19.76 15.71 -13.16
CA PRO A 215 -20.90 14.86 -13.49
C PRO A 215 -20.48 13.60 -14.25
N TYR A 216 -21.04 12.46 -13.87
CA TYR A 216 -20.92 11.22 -14.63
C TYR A 216 -21.85 11.25 -15.84
N THR A 217 -21.35 10.96 -17.01
CA THR A 217 -22.12 10.91 -18.25
C THR A 217 -22.32 9.48 -18.74
N ASP A 218 -21.24 8.76 -18.98
CA ASP A 218 -21.24 7.40 -19.49
C ASP A 218 -19.92 6.65 -19.18
N LYS A 219 -19.85 5.39 -19.62
CA LYS A 219 -18.70 4.52 -19.37
C LYS A 219 -17.38 4.98 -20.00
N ASN A 220 -17.40 5.86 -21.01
CA ASN A 220 -16.19 6.39 -21.64
C ASN A 220 -15.38 7.26 -20.67
N THR A 221 -16.01 7.72 -19.60
CA THR A 221 -15.34 8.39 -18.46
C THR A 221 -14.18 7.56 -17.90
N PHE A 222 -14.22 6.24 -18.01
CA PHE A 222 -13.18 5.32 -17.53
C PHE A 222 -12.20 4.90 -18.65
N THR A 223 -11.93 5.78 -19.60
CA THR A 223 -10.86 5.60 -20.60
C THR A 223 -9.67 6.50 -20.31
N LYS A 224 -8.49 6.13 -20.82
CA LYS A 224 -7.28 6.92 -20.69
C LYS A 224 -7.43 8.32 -21.31
N GLU A 225 -8.00 8.38 -22.50
CA GLU A 225 -8.19 9.62 -23.26
C GLU A 225 -9.09 10.60 -22.51
N TYR A 226 -10.20 10.11 -21.97
CA TYR A 226 -11.12 10.93 -21.18
C TYR A 226 -10.45 11.41 -19.89
N PHE A 227 -9.76 10.51 -19.17
CA PHE A 227 -9.04 10.85 -17.94
C PHE A 227 -8.02 11.96 -18.19
N VAL A 228 -7.13 11.80 -19.17
CA VAL A 228 -6.10 12.80 -19.49
C VAL A 228 -6.72 14.15 -19.82
N HIS A 229 -7.71 14.19 -20.72
CA HIS A 229 -8.39 15.42 -21.10
C HIS A 229 -9.06 16.12 -19.89
N LYS A 230 -9.78 15.36 -19.08
CA LYS A 230 -10.48 15.91 -17.91
C LYS A 230 -9.49 16.39 -16.84
N ARG A 231 -8.46 15.58 -16.53
CA ARG A 231 -7.41 15.96 -15.59
C ARG A 231 -6.72 17.26 -16.02
N ASP A 232 -6.29 17.37 -17.27
CA ASP A 232 -5.63 18.56 -17.79
C ASP A 232 -6.52 19.80 -17.71
N SER A 233 -7.81 19.67 -17.99
CA SER A 233 -8.78 20.76 -17.83
C SER A 233 -8.88 21.23 -16.39
N VAL A 234 -9.00 20.31 -15.43
CA VAL A 234 -9.10 20.61 -13.99
C VAL A 234 -7.79 21.21 -13.45
N MET A 235 -6.65 20.62 -13.81
CA MET A 235 -5.34 21.10 -13.34
C MET A 235 -5.01 22.48 -13.94
N LYS A 236 -5.35 22.73 -15.20
CA LYS A 236 -5.18 24.05 -15.81
C LYS A 236 -5.94 25.16 -15.07
N ALA A 237 -7.14 24.85 -14.59
CA ALA A 237 -7.95 25.82 -13.84
C ALA A 237 -7.45 26.03 -12.39
N ASN A 238 -6.87 24.99 -11.76
CA ASN A 238 -6.62 25.00 -10.33
C ASN A 238 -5.14 24.99 -9.94
N ILE A 239 -4.24 24.49 -10.78
CA ILE A 239 -2.79 24.39 -10.51
C ILE A 239 -2.03 25.17 -11.60
N PRO A 240 -2.06 26.50 -11.54
CA PRO A 240 -1.29 27.34 -12.46
C PRO A 240 0.21 27.21 -12.19
N GLY A 241 1.03 27.44 -13.21
CA GLY A 241 2.46 27.60 -13.05
C GLY A 241 2.84 29.00 -12.59
N ALA A 242 4.16 29.28 -12.55
CA ALA A 242 4.69 30.53 -12.03
C ALA A 242 4.42 31.78 -12.92
N ARG A 243 4.06 31.57 -14.19
CA ARG A 243 3.78 32.66 -15.16
C ARG A 243 2.46 32.39 -15.88
N GLU A 244 1.89 33.43 -16.44
CA GLU A 244 0.68 33.35 -17.26
C GLU A 244 0.85 32.33 -18.40
N GLY A 245 -0.18 31.50 -18.61
CA GLY A 245 -0.17 30.42 -19.61
C GLY A 245 0.54 29.12 -19.18
N MET A 246 1.23 29.13 -18.03
CA MET A 246 1.80 27.92 -17.43
C MET A 246 0.77 27.22 -16.52
N TYR A 247 0.70 25.90 -16.60
CA TYR A 247 -0.19 25.07 -15.76
C TYR A 247 0.28 23.61 -15.74
N MET A 248 -0.14 22.88 -14.73
CA MET A 248 0.10 21.44 -14.66
C MET A 248 -0.69 20.70 -15.73
N MET A 249 -0.04 19.78 -16.41
CA MET A 249 -0.64 18.88 -17.40
C MET A 249 -0.08 17.47 -17.30
N THR A 250 -0.77 16.53 -17.91
CA THR A 250 -0.39 15.11 -17.96
C THR A 250 0.60 14.86 -19.09
N ASP A 251 1.62 14.04 -18.86
CA ASP A 251 2.37 13.41 -19.93
C ASP A 251 1.60 12.15 -20.37
N SER A 252 0.82 12.28 -21.45
CA SER A 252 -0.06 11.21 -21.91
C SER A 252 0.69 9.97 -22.42
N LEU A 253 1.94 10.13 -22.90
CA LEU A 253 2.76 9.01 -23.35
C LEU A 253 3.28 8.19 -22.18
N MET A 254 3.55 8.86 -21.05
CA MET A 254 4.07 8.24 -19.83
C MET A 254 2.97 7.95 -18.80
N THR A 255 1.72 7.83 -19.25
CA THR A 255 0.57 7.55 -18.38
C THR A 255 -0.10 6.26 -18.82
N ASP A 256 -0.34 5.37 -17.86
CA ASP A 256 -1.11 4.14 -18.02
C ASP A 256 -2.36 4.16 -17.13
N VAL A 257 -3.40 3.42 -17.57
CA VAL A 257 -4.61 3.24 -16.79
C VAL A 257 -4.94 1.75 -16.67
N LYS A 258 -5.44 1.34 -15.53
CA LYS A 258 -5.88 -0.04 -15.28
C LYS A 258 -7.08 -0.09 -14.34
N PRO A 259 -7.96 -1.09 -14.48
CA PRO A 259 -8.99 -1.34 -13.48
C PRO A 259 -8.37 -1.86 -12.19
N ILE A 260 -8.86 -1.36 -11.06
CA ILE A 260 -8.53 -1.83 -9.72
C ILE A 260 -9.79 -1.96 -8.87
N THR A 261 -9.65 -2.58 -7.71
CA THR A 261 -10.71 -2.62 -6.69
C THR A 261 -10.29 -1.81 -5.49
N VAL A 262 -11.12 -0.86 -5.08
CA VAL A 262 -10.92 -0.06 -3.86
C VAL A 262 -12.13 -0.26 -2.96
N GLN A 263 -11.93 -0.79 -1.76
CA GLN A 263 -13.00 -1.06 -0.81
C GLN A 263 -14.17 -1.87 -1.40
N GLY A 264 -13.84 -2.88 -2.23
CA GLY A 264 -14.80 -3.77 -2.86
C GLY A 264 -15.54 -3.20 -4.08
N GLU A 265 -15.21 -1.96 -4.50
CA GLU A 265 -15.82 -1.29 -5.64
C GLU A 265 -14.82 -1.05 -6.78
N TYR A 266 -15.34 -0.97 -8.01
CA TYR A 266 -14.54 -0.64 -9.18
C TYR A 266 -13.95 0.77 -9.08
N ALA A 267 -12.68 0.87 -9.44
CA ALA A 267 -11.99 2.13 -9.69
C ALA A 267 -11.09 2.00 -10.93
N LEU A 268 -10.87 3.11 -11.63
CA LEU A 268 -9.79 3.22 -12.60
C LEU A 268 -8.59 3.85 -11.92
N GLU A 269 -7.47 3.14 -11.84
CA GLU A 269 -6.18 3.72 -11.48
C GLU A 269 -5.55 4.34 -12.73
N ALA A 270 -5.14 5.59 -12.65
CA ALA A 270 -4.24 6.21 -13.61
C ALA A 270 -2.91 6.51 -12.92
N ARG A 271 -1.82 6.13 -13.56
CA ARG A 271 -0.47 6.29 -13.02
C ARG A 271 0.46 6.79 -14.11
N GLY A 272 1.26 7.80 -13.84
CA GLY A 272 2.15 8.37 -14.84
C GLY A 272 2.89 9.61 -14.37
N LEU A 273 3.23 10.46 -15.34
CA LEU A 273 3.97 11.69 -15.09
C LEU A 273 3.12 12.93 -15.37
N TRP A 274 3.27 13.92 -14.50
CA TRP A 274 2.81 15.27 -14.73
C TRP A 274 3.99 16.18 -15.07
N ARG A 275 3.71 17.25 -15.75
CA ARG A 275 4.68 18.34 -16.06
C ARG A 275 3.99 19.68 -16.07
N VAL A 276 4.73 20.75 -15.91
CA VAL A 276 4.22 22.11 -16.12
C VAL A 276 4.48 22.54 -17.55
N LYS A 277 3.44 23.00 -18.23
CA LYS A 277 3.57 23.58 -19.57
C LYS A 277 4.48 24.81 -19.53
N GLY A 278 5.58 24.79 -20.27
CA GLY A 278 6.53 25.90 -20.35
C GLY A 278 7.53 25.95 -19.20
N ASP A 279 7.65 24.90 -18.40
CA ASP A 279 8.61 24.76 -17.31
C ASP A 279 9.20 23.34 -17.29
N PHE A 280 10.30 23.17 -16.56
CA PHE A 280 10.95 21.87 -16.34
C PHE A 280 10.39 21.10 -15.15
N MET A 281 9.46 21.69 -14.38
CA MET A 281 8.82 21.02 -13.26
C MET A 281 7.98 19.85 -13.74
N GLY A 282 8.12 18.72 -13.06
CA GLY A 282 7.37 17.51 -13.30
C GLY A 282 7.64 16.45 -12.24
N GLY A 283 6.88 15.37 -12.29
CA GLY A 283 7.01 14.26 -11.37
C GLY A 283 5.96 13.19 -11.56
N PRO A 284 5.95 12.16 -10.71
CA PRO A 284 4.95 11.11 -10.76
C PRO A 284 3.62 11.53 -10.14
N PHE A 285 2.54 10.91 -10.62
CA PHE A 285 1.21 10.97 -10.01
C PHE A 285 0.55 9.58 -10.00
N VAL A 286 -0.40 9.41 -9.10
CA VAL A 286 -1.33 8.29 -9.05
C VAL A 286 -2.72 8.83 -8.76
N SER A 287 -3.72 8.42 -9.56
CA SER A 287 -5.11 8.85 -9.43
C SER A 287 -6.04 7.64 -9.35
N HIS A 288 -7.07 7.72 -8.50
CA HIS A 288 -8.19 6.80 -8.50
C HIS A 288 -9.44 7.53 -8.99
N VAL A 289 -10.04 7.04 -10.07
CA VAL A 289 -11.30 7.55 -10.63
C VAL A 289 -12.42 6.63 -10.21
N ARG A 290 -13.39 7.13 -9.46
CA ARG A 290 -14.47 6.33 -8.87
C ARG A 290 -15.83 6.95 -9.13
N LEU A 291 -16.87 6.12 -9.31
CA LEU A 291 -18.24 6.57 -9.47
C LEU A 291 -18.94 6.71 -8.10
N ASP A 292 -19.28 7.94 -7.75
CA ASP A 292 -20.25 8.23 -6.70
C ASP A 292 -21.67 8.03 -7.26
N ARG A 293 -22.20 6.83 -7.03
CA ARG A 293 -23.52 6.43 -7.55
C ARG A 293 -24.67 7.24 -6.93
N ALA A 294 -24.50 7.67 -5.69
CA ALA A 294 -25.52 8.39 -4.95
C ALA A 294 -25.79 9.77 -5.59
N ASN A 295 -24.72 10.43 -6.02
CA ASN A 295 -24.78 11.79 -6.58
C ASN A 295 -24.57 11.84 -8.09
N GLN A 296 -24.50 10.69 -8.78
CA GLN A 296 -24.31 10.58 -10.23
C GLN A 296 -23.11 11.41 -10.75
N ARG A 297 -21.99 11.33 -10.03
CA ARG A 297 -20.76 12.06 -10.34
C ARG A 297 -19.54 11.17 -10.23
N ILE A 298 -18.46 11.61 -10.83
CA ILE A 298 -17.14 11.01 -10.64
C ILE A 298 -16.43 11.77 -9.54
N ILE A 299 -15.81 11.02 -8.64
CA ILE A 299 -14.81 11.50 -7.67
C ILE A 299 -13.44 11.01 -8.13
N VAL A 300 -12.52 11.94 -8.31
CA VAL A 300 -11.11 11.65 -8.54
C VAL A 300 -10.32 12.05 -7.30
N SER A 301 -9.60 11.09 -6.73
CA SER A 301 -8.58 11.33 -5.72
C SER A 301 -7.21 11.06 -6.33
N GLU A 302 -6.28 11.98 -6.15
CA GLU A 302 -4.97 11.92 -6.77
C GLU A 302 -3.87 12.32 -5.79
N ILE A 303 -2.72 11.67 -5.91
CA ILE A 303 -1.48 12.16 -5.31
C ILE A 303 -0.49 12.49 -6.41
N PHE A 304 0.32 13.52 -6.18
CA PHE A 304 1.47 13.80 -7.02
C PHE A 304 2.65 14.29 -6.19
N VAL A 305 3.86 14.04 -6.69
CA VAL A 305 5.10 14.36 -5.97
C VAL A 305 6.01 15.21 -6.86
N TYR A 306 6.58 16.24 -6.25
CA TYR A 306 7.70 17.00 -6.81
C TYR A 306 8.95 16.77 -5.96
N SER A 307 9.94 16.09 -6.51
CA SER A 307 11.17 15.76 -5.78
C SER A 307 12.35 15.69 -6.77
N PRO A 308 12.85 16.85 -7.25
CA PRO A 308 13.97 16.88 -8.17
C PRO A 308 15.19 16.22 -7.53
N ASP A 309 15.99 15.52 -8.35
CA ASP A 309 17.27 14.89 -8.00
C ASP A 309 17.22 13.85 -6.87
N LYS A 310 16.03 13.35 -6.51
CA LYS A 310 15.85 12.32 -5.48
C LYS A 310 14.98 11.17 -5.97
N LEU A 311 15.14 10.01 -5.32
CA LEU A 311 14.28 8.86 -5.50
C LEU A 311 12.86 9.17 -4.98
N LYS A 312 11.84 8.77 -5.73
CA LYS A 312 10.43 9.16 -5.50
C LYS A 312 9.56 8.00 -5.04
N ARG A 313 10.02 6.75 -5.25
CA ARG A 313 9.25 5.54 -4.91
C ARG A 313 8.60 5.61 -3.53
N ASN A 314 9.39 5.90 -2.49
CA ASN A 314 8.89 5.87 -1.12
C ASN A 314 7.84 6.97 -0.88
N LEU A 315 8.06 8.18 -1.41
CA LEU A 315 7.11 9.28 -1.30
C LEU A 315 5.80 8.94 -2.02
N VAL A 316 5.88 8.46 -3.26
CA VAL A 316 4.69 8.07 -4.03
C VAL A 316 3.91 6.99 -3.31
N ARG A 317 4.55 5.89 -2.89
CA ARG A 317 3.88 4.79 -2.21
C ARG A 317 3.30 5.17 -0.84
N GLN A 318 3.98 6.06 -0.11
CA GLN A 318 3.45 6.59 1.15
C GLN A 318 2.18 7.41 0.90
N MET A 319 2.20 8.29 -0.09
CA MET A 319 1.06 9.12 -0.45
C MET A 319 -0.09 8.32 -1.06
N GLU A 320 0.24 7.32 -1.88
CA GLU A 320 -0.72 6.44 -2.54
C GLU A 320 -1.64 5.71 -1.54
N ALA A 321 -1.13 5.38 -0.36
CA ALA A 321 -1.94 4.78 0.71
C ALA A 321 -3.19 5.61 1.06
N SER A 322 -3.11 6.94 0.96
CA SER A 322 -4.25 7.84 1.19
C SER A 322 -5.40 7.61 0.21
N LEU A 323 -5.12 7.22 -1.03
CA LEU A 323 -6.15 6.97 -2.05
C LEU A 323 -7.04 5.77 -1.71
N TYR A 324 -6.48 4.77 -1.04
CA TYR A 324 -7.23 3.60 -0.58
C TYR A 324 -8.11 3.88 0.64
N THR A 325 -7.89 5.00 1.33
CA THR A 325 -8.70 5.42 2.48
C THR A 325 -9.95 6.21 2.08
N VAL A 326 -10.07 6.63 0.82
CA VAL A 326 -11.21 7.44 0.35
C VAL A 326 -12.51 6.65 0.41
N LYS A 327 -13.43 7.07 1.28
CA LYS A 327 -14.79 6.55 1.39
C LYS A 327 -15.75 7.46 0.65
N LEU A 328 -16.45 6.91 -0.35
CA LEU A 328 -17.50 7.62 -1.08
C LEU A 328 -18.81 7.69 -0.29
N PRO A 329 -19.73 8.62 -0.61
CA PRO A 329 -21.05 8.68 -0.03
C PRO A 329 -21.78 7.33 -0.18
N ASN A 330 -22.45 6.89 0.88
CA ASN A 330 -23.22 5.64 0.92
C ASN A 330 -22.42 4.38 0.53
N SER A 331 -21.07 4.43 0.55
CA SER A 331 -20.26 3.23 0.41
C SER A 331 -20.53 2.26 1.57
N ARG A 332 -20.41 0.95 1.28
CA ARG A 332 -20.50 -0.06 2.33
C ARG A 332 -19.43 0.21 3.39
N GLN A 333 -19.76 -0.05 4.66
CA GLN A 333 -18.74 -0.05 5.70
C GLN A 333 -17.83 -1.26 5.45
N VAL A 334 -16.65 -1.00 4.91
CA VAL A 334 -15.60 -1.97 4.67
C VAL A 334 -14.39 -1.52 5.47
N GLU A 335 -13.65 -2.45 6.03
CA GLU A 335 -12.36 -2.16 6.64
C GLU A 335 -11.44 -1.49 5.62
N VAL A 336 -10.80 -0.39 6.03
CA VAL A 336 -9.91 0.37 5.14
C VAL A 336 -8.56 -0.30 5.12
N THR A 337 -8.41 -1.26 4.23
CA THR A 337 -7.16 -1.98 3.98
C THR A 337 -7.03 -2.29 2.49
N MET A 338 -5.82 -2.59 2.04
CA MET A 338 -5.64 -3.25 0.76
C MET A 338 -6.24 -4.66 0.83
N PRO A 339 -6.88 -5.15 -0.23
CA PRO A 339 -7.38 -6.53 -0.24
C PRO A 339 -6.23 -7.51 -0.04
N ASP A 340 -6.49 -8.58 0.72
CA ASP A 340 -5.51 -9.65 0.90
C ASP A 340 -5.17 -10.30 -0.44
N ILE A 341 -3.88 -10.57 -0.64
CA ILE A 341 -3.43 -11.37 -1.77
C ILE A 341 -3.77 -12.82 -1.48
N VAL A 342 -4.72 -13.37 -2.22
CA VAL A 342 -5.02 -14.80 -2.18
C VAL A 342 -3.87 -15.55 -2.86
N ILE A 343 -3.00 -16.15 -2.05
CA ILE A 343 -1.95 -17.03 -2.52
C ILE A 343 -2.57 -18.41 -2.73
N SER A 344 -3.26 -18.60 -3.88
CA SER A 344 -3.83 -19.89 -4.23
C SER A 344 -2.73 -20.82 -4.75
N ASN A 345 -2.67 -22.02 -4.17
CA ASN A 345 -1.93 -23.13 -4.75
C ASN A 345 -2.79 -23.73 -5.86
N ASP A 346 -2.91 -23.07 -7.00
CA ASP A 346 -3.58 -23.65 -8.17
C ASP A 346 -2.74 -24.80 -8.75
N SER A 347 -2.91 -25.95 -8.14
CA SER A 347 -2.48 -27.25 -8.67
C SER A 347 -3.66 -28.15 -9.05
N THR A 348 -4.82 -27.57 -9.42
CA THR A 348 -5.94 -28.37 -9.93
C THR A 348 -6.66 -27.64 -11.04
N SER A 349 -6.10 -27.63 -12.25
CA SER A 349 -6.91 -27.74 -13.45
C SER A 349 -6.02 -28.07 -14.64
N ASN A 350 -5.89 -29.36 -14.90
CA ASN A 350 -5.97 -29.89 -16.26
C ASN A 350 -6.01 -31.43 -16.12
N LYS A 351 -7.22 -31.96 -16.11
CA LYS A 351 -7.52 -33.26 -16.66
C LYS A 351 -8.23 -33.06 -17.97
#